data_6c58ee60024c5d27bc84dfce297d8b0d
#
_entry.id   6c58ee60024c5d27bc84dfce297d8b0d
#
_cell.length_a   1.000
_cell.length_b   1.000
_cell.length_c   1.000
_cell.angle_alpha   90.00
_cell.angle_beta   90.00
_cell.angle_gamma   90.00
#
_symmetry.space_group_name_H-M   'P 1'
#
loop_
_entity.id
_entity.type
_entity.pdbx_description
1 polymer ?
#
loop_
_entity_poly.entity_id
_entity_poly.type
_entity_poly.pdbx_seq_one_letter_code
_entity_poly.pdbx_strand_id
1 'polypeptide(L)'
;MKSGISGFMQKQLSTIIFLGFFLFYLPTIVHAQAPKVTGHDIRFKVKGYKDSTAIIAHYYGDNQYIPKDTAKFDGKGNLQFKGKKELPEGVYLLVLPKNRYVEFLVGEQVQTLEFDTSDAIATMKVSVGQENQIFYSYQKTMSDKAKQAAPIKAKLGKTKNADSTATLKKELEAIDKEVKAFREKLFTDNPKTLAVKLFKAAQEPEVPEAPILSNGRKDSTFQFRYYKSHFLDNIDLGDDRMVRTPIFHGKVEQYLTKLTLQIPDSINKEADYVLKKASKSKEVFKYLVWWITNNYEKSQIMGMDAVFVHMAKNYYLNGKAFWVDSAVVNKIRDRAKILDPILIGKKAPNMFLTDSAGKLFTLDGFKAKSTILYFCDPNCGHCQKETPKLYEFYEKNKKRGIDVYAVCIDRKPDDWKKFIREKKLNWTNVWDSYTATDFKNNYDIYSTPVIYLLDANKKILAKRIGVEQLEDFYDNYFKDKIGGATRE
;
A
#
# COMPACT_ATOMS: atom_id res chain seq x y z
N MET A 1 -64.19 -39.47 -6.47
CA MET A 1 -64.98 -40.03 -5.37
C MET A 1 -65.02 -38.96 -4.29
N LYS A 2 -66.17 -38.30 -4.22
CA LYS A 2 -67.21 -38.37 -3.17
C LYS A 2 -66.62 -38.03 -1.83
N SER A 3 -67.02 -37.05 -1.10
CA SER A 3 -68.20 -36.37 -0.62
C SER A 3 -67.98 -36.04 0.82
N GLY A 4 -68.42 -35.04 1.42
CA GLY A 4 -69.57 -34.24 1.54
C GLY A 4 -69.57 -33.59 2.88
N ILE A 5 -69.92 -32.35 2.95
CA ILE A 5 -71.24 -31.85 3.41
C ILE A 5 -71.40 -31.80 4.93
N SER A 6 -71.73 -30.64 5.33
CA SER A 6 -72.75 -30.10 6.26
C SER A 6 -72.19 -29.72 7.67
N GLY A 7 -72.35 -28.54 8.21
CA GLY A 7 -73.52 -27.64 8.24
C GLY A 7 -74.06 -27.61 9.65
N PHE A 8 -74.22 -26.44 10.24
CA PHE A 8 -75.28 -26.02 11.15
C PHE A 8 -74.90 -24.69 11.79
N MET A 9 -75.39 -23.69 11.38
CA MET A 9 -76.44 -22.73 11.73
C MET A 9 -76.64 -22.40 13.22
N GLN A 10 -76.50 -21.13 13.46
CA GLN A 10 -77.36 -20.19 14.22
C GLN A 10 -77.30 -20.17 15.75
N LYS A 11 -76.99 -19.01 16.35
CA LYS A 11 -78.01 -18.03 16.82
C LYS A 11 -77.32 -16.82 17.46
N GLN A 12 -77.87 -15.70 17.13
CA GLN A 12 -77.68 -14.33 17.62
C GLN A 12 -77.67 -14.19 19.13
N LEU A 13 -76.86 -13.18 19.59
CA LEU A 13 -77.38 -12.17 20.54
C LEU A 13 -76.62 -10.85 20.40
N SER A 14 -77.38 -9.80 20.17
CA SER A 14 -76.94 -8.40 20.13
C SER A 14 -76.40 -7.94 21.48
N THR A 15 -75.21 -7.28 21.46
CA THR A 15 -74.87 -6.31 22.52
C THR A 15 -74.13 -5.15 21.87
N ILE A 16 -74.80 -4.02 21.76
CA ILE A 16 -74.30 -2.73 21.32
C ILE A 16 -73.36 -2.23 22.39
N ILE A 17 -72.07 -2.17 22.12
CA ILE A 17 -71.10 -1.42 22.94
C ILE A 17 -70.64 -0.22 22.10
N PHE A 18 -71.05 0.96 22.51
CA PHE A 18 -70.53 2.23 22.05
C PHE A 18 -69.05 2.34 22.42
N LEU A 19 -68.15 2.14 21.46
CA LEU A 19 -66.74 2.49 21.64
C LEU A 19 -66.51 3.82 20.94
N GLY A 20 -66.34 4.84 21.77
CA GLY A 20 -65.92 6.19 21.36
C GLY A 20 -64.56 6.14 20.67
N PHE A 21 -64.53 6.56 19.43
CA PHE A 21 -63.29 6.80 18.68
C PHE A 21 -62.60 8.03 19.26
N PHE A 22 -61.65 7.84 20.19
CA PHE A 22 -60.66 8.85 20.52
C PHE A 22 -59.59 8.85 19.41
N LEU A 23 -59.71 9.77 18.45
CA LEU A 23 -58.69 10.08 17.47
C LEU A 23 -57.51 10.76 18.22
N PHE A 24 -56.52 9.98 18.61
CA PHE A 24 -55.23 10.51 18.99
C PHE A 24 -54.61 11.13 17.75
N TYR A 25 -54.67 12.45 17.64
CA TYR A 25 -53.78 13.23 16.77
C TYR A 25 -52.36 13.10 17.32
N LEU A 26 -51.57 12.13 16.81
CA LEU A 26 -50.12 12.15 16.92
C LEU A 26 -49.64 13.28 16.03
N PRO A 27 -48.95 14.32 16.58
CA PRO A 27 -48.29 15.27 15.70
C PRO A 27 -47.19 14.53 14.93
N THR A 28 -47.40 14.34 13.63
CA THR A 28 -46.31 13.99 12.74
C THR A 28 -45.28 15.10 12.79
N ILE A 29 -44.20 14.86 13.52
CA ILE A 29 -43.02 15.69 13.45
C ILE A 29 -42.46 15.49 12.04
N VAL A 30 -42.91 16.34 11.13
CA VAL A 30 -42.24 16.46 9.82
C VAL A 30 -40.83 16.98 10.11
N HIS A 31 -39.86 16.09 10.13
CA HIS A 31 -38.48 16.49 10.03
C HIS A 31 -38.33 17.16 8.68
N ALA A 32 -38.44 18.48 8.65
CA ALA A 32 -38.06 19.27 7.50
C ALA A 32 -36.57 18.93 7.22
N GLN A 33 -36.33 18.12 6.21
CA GLN A 33 -34.97 17.95 5.69
C GLN A 33 -34.48 19.36 5.35
N ALA A 34 -33.43 19.80 6.04
CA ALA A 34 -32.76 21.04 5.69
C ALA A 34 -32.47 21.03 4.17
N PRO A 35 -32.68 22.15 3.46
CA PRO A 35 -32.46 22.19 2.03
C PRO A 35 -31.05 21.71 1.73
N LYS A 36 -30.92 20.72 0.82
CA LYS A 36 -29.65 20.16 0.41
C LYS A 36 -28.82 21.31 -0.17
N VAL A 37 -27.81 21.77 0.56
CA VAL A 37 -26.92 22.85 0.10
C VAL A 37 -26.19 22.31 -1.11
N THR A 38 -26.48 22.86 -2.28
CA THR A 38 -25.73 22.54 -3.50
C THR A 38 -24.45 23.37 -3.51
N GLY A 39 -23.29 22.70 -3.41
CA GLY A 39 -21.99 23.36 -3.38
C GLY A 39 -21.39 23.45 -1.95
N HIS A 40 -20.39 24.32 -1.77
CA HIS A 40 -19.73 24.51 -0.48
C HIS A 40 -19.66 25.98 -0.07
N ASP A 41 -19.61 26.21 1.24
CA ASP A 41 -19.39 27.53 1.89
C ASP A 41 -18.57 27.33 3.17
N ILE A 42 -17.25 27.43 3.06
CA ILE A 42 -16.32 27.22 4.17
C ILE A 42 -15.71 28.57 4.54
N ARG A 43 -15.90 28.97 5.79
CA ARG A 43 -15.50 30.27 6.30
C ARG A 43 -14.46 30.12 7.39
N PHE A 44 -13.42 30.94 7.30
CA PHE A 44 -12.41 31.06 8.34
C PHE A 44 -12.31 32.50 8.83
N LYS A 45 -12.02 32.66 10.13
CA LYS A 45 -11.58 33.91 10.73
C LYS A 45 -10.23 33.64 11.37
N VAL A 46 -9.18 34.18 10.76
CA VAL A 46 -7.79 33.93 11.13
C VAL A 46 -7.17 35.20 11.66
N LYS A 47 -6.82 35.20 12.95
CA LYS A 47 -6.13 36.33 13.57
C LYS A 47 -4.75 36.56 12.95
N GLY A 48 -4.41 37.82 12.71
CA GLY A 48 -3.07 38.20 12.23
C GLY A 48 -2.92 38.30 10.71
N TYR A 49 -3.95 37.94 9.93
CA TYR A 49 -3.94 38.09 8.47
C TYR A 49 -4.90 39.20 8.01
N LYS A 50 -4.40 40.07 7.10
CA LYS A 50 -5.19 41.18 6.56
C LYS A 50 -5.31 41.12 5.05
N ASP A 51 -4.21 41.17 4.32
CA ASP A 51 -4.18 41.25 2.86
C ASP A 51 -3.29 40.17 2.26
N SER A 52 -3.86 38.99 2.07
CA SER A 52 -3.13 37.85 1.50
C SER A 52 -4.12 36.82 0.97
N THR A 53 -3.60 35.88 0.21
CA THR A 53 -4.36 34.76 -0.36
C THR A 53 -4.08 33.51 0.45
N ALA A 54 -5.09 32.63 0.59
CA ALA A 54 -4.95 31.29 1.12
C ALA A 54 -5.54 30.28 0.16
N ILE A 55 -5.07 29.03 0.24
CA ILE A 55 -5.47 27.93 -0.61
C ILE A 55 -6.00 26.82 0.29
N ILE A 56 -7.09 26.15 -0.12
CA ILE A 56 -7.47 24.88 0.45
C ILE A 56 -7.03 23.74 -0.47
N ALA A 57 -6.38 22.73 0.10
CA ALA A 57 -5.92 21.54 -0.60
C ALA A 57 -6.25 20.30 0.25
N HIS A 58 -6.64 19.18 -0.39
CA HIS A 58 -6.83 17.94 0.36
C HIS A 58 -5.66 16.97 0.16
N TYR A 59 -5.48 16.08 1.12
CA TYR A 59 -4.62 14.90 0.96
C TYR A 59 -5.14 13.99 -0.13
N TYR A 60 -4.23 13.27 -0.81
CA TYR A 60 -4.58 12.18 -1.69
C TYR A 60 -3.44 11.14 -1.74
N GLY A 61 -3.71 9.96 -1.21
CA GLY A 61 -2.75 8.86 -1.21
C GLY A 61 -1.41 9.19 -0.57
N ASP A 62 -0.32 9.03 -1.32
CA ASP A 62 1.05 9.22 -0.86
C ASP A 62 1.41 10.71 -0.80
N ASN A 63 1.08 11.35 0.32
CA ASN A 63 1.48 12.74 0.65
C ASN A 63 1.28 13.76 -0.50
N GLN A 64 0.35 13.49 -1.41
CA GLN A 64 -0.02 14.44 -2.45
C GLN A 64 -1.07 15.40 -1.89
N TYR A 65 -0.90 16.68 -2.22
CA TYR A 65 -1.84 17.72 -1.87
C TYR A 65 -2.48 18.24 -3.16
N ILE A 66 -3.79 18.07 -3.28
CA ILE A 66 -4.54 18.52 -4.46
C ILE A 66 -5.24 19.82 -4.13
N PRO A 67 -4.79 20.99 -4.67
CA PRO A 67 -5.46 22.27 -4.50
C PRO A 67 -6.89 22.21 -5.04
N LYS A 68 -7.82 22.85 -4.32
CA LYS A 68 -9.25 22.87 -4.67
C LYS A 68 -9.77 24.27 -4.91
N ASP A 69 -9.39 25.22 -4.06
CA ASP A 69 -9.88 26.59 -4.18
C ASP A 69 -8.87 27.58 -3.58
N THR A 70 -9.01 28.84 -3.98
CA THR A 70 -8.17 29.95 -3.52
C THR A 70 -9.07 31.11 -3.15
N ALA A 71 -8.83 31.74 -2.01
CA ALA A 71 -9.58 32.89 -1.55
C ALA A 71 -8.67 33.99 -0.98
N LYS A 72 -9.14 35.23 -0.97
CA LYS A 72 -8.45 36.40 -0.45
C LYS A 72 -9.06 36.82 0.86
N PHE A 73 -8.23 37.25 1.82
CA PHE A 73 -8.68 37.83 3.08
C PHE A 73 -9.35 39.20 2.88
N ASP A 74 -10.36 39.52 3.69
CA ASP A 74 -11.17 40.76 3.63
C ASP A 74 -10.57 41.96 4.39
N GLY A 75 -9.30 41.92 4.78
CA GLY A 75 -8.65 42.94 5.61
C GLY A 75 -8.95 42.84 7.10
N LYS A 76 -9.98 42.11 7.52
CA LYS A 76 -10.36 41.84 8.91
C LYS A 76 -10.01 40.43 9.39
N GLY A 77 -9.36 39.65 8.55
CA GLY A 77 -8.98 38.27 8.81
C GLY A 77 -10.04 37.25 8.44
N ASN A 78 -11.12 37.63 7.76
CA ASN A 78 -12.11 36.69 7.27
C ASN A 78 -11.72 36.19 5.90
N LEU A 79 -12.02 34.90 5.66
CA LEU A 79 -11.71 34.17 4.45
C LEU A 79 -12.91 33.26 4.12
N GLN A 80 -13.36 33.24 2.88
CA GLN A 80 -14.48 32.42 2.45
C GLN A 80 -14.14 31.67 1.18
N PHE A 81 -14.28 30.35 1.21
CA PHE A 81 -14.27 29.46 0.05
C PHE A 81 -15.69 29.06 -0.27
N LYS A 82 -16.22 29.52 -1.42
CA LYS A 82 -17.61 29.28 -1.81
C LYS A 82 -17.71 28.87 -3.26
N GLY A 83 -18.32 27.73 -3.52
CA GLY A 83 -18.47 27.19 -4.87
C GLY A 83 -19.77 26.42 -5.06
N LYS A 84 -20.16 26.25 -6.34
CA LYS A 84 -21.38 25.51 -6.74
C LYS A 84 -21.25 23.99 -6.66
N LYS A 85 -20.02 23.46 -6.57
CA LYS A 85 -19.76 22.00 -6.47
C LYS A 85 -19.37 21.65 -5.05
N GLU A 86 -19.82 20.50 -4.57
CA GLU A 86 -19.35 19.94 -3.30
C GLU A 86 -17.85 19.63 -3.38
N LEU A 87 -17.15 19.85 -2.26
CA LEU A 87 -15.77 19.42 -2.09
C LEU A 87 -15.73 17.92 -1.74
N PRO A 88 -14.77 17.15 -2.28
CA PRO A 88 -14.55 15.78 -1.82
C PRO A 88 -14.31 15.73 -0.32
N GLU A 89 -15.03 14.86 0.39
CA GLU A 89 -14.81 14.69 1.82
C GLU A 89 -13.41 14.13 2.12
N GLY A 90 -12.77 14.63 3.20
CA GLY A 90 -11.41 14.23 3.56
C GLY A 90 -10.74 15.23 4.51
N VAL A 91 -9.45 15.03 4.73
CA VAL A 91 -8.57 15.96 5.46
C VAL A 91 -8.04 17.01 4.50
N TYR A 92 -8.19 18.26 4.85
CA TYR A 92 -7.76 19.42 4.09
C TYR A 92 -6.70 20.22 4.84
N LEU A 93 -5.89 20.91 4.08
CA LEU A 93 -4.98 21.95 4.56
C LEU A 93 -5.52 23.31 4.15
N LEU A 94 -5.69 24.21 5.11
CA LEU A 94 -5.72 25.64 4.84
C LEU A 94 -4.28 26.13 4.77
N VAL A 95 -3.78 26.35 3.56
CA VAL A 95 -2.42 26.82 3.32
C VAL A 95 -2.41 28.34 3.37
N LEU A 96 -1.73 28.86 4.38
CA LEU A 96 -1.57 30.28 4.66
C LEU A 96 -0.22 30.78 4.12
N PRO A 97 -0.02 32.09 3.95
CA PRO A 97 1.27 32.67 3.58
C PRO A 97 2.42 32.22 4.49
N LYS A 98 3.65 32.24 3.94
CA LYS A 98 4.88 31.80 4.62
C LYS A 98 4.89 30.30 4.97
N ASN A 99 4.26 29.48 4.11
CA ASN A 99 4.19 28.01 4.27
C ASN A 99 3.62 27.53 5.62
N ARG A 100 2.72 28.31 6.20
CA ARG A 100 1.94 27.86 7.37
C ARG A 100 0.71 27.10 6.87
N TYR A 101 0.31 26.08 7.59
CA TYR A 101 -0.92 25.36 7.26
C TYR A 101 -1.65 24.93 8.54
N VAL A 102 -2.95 24.77 8.40
CA VAL A 102 -3.84 24.28 9.45
C VAL A 102 -4.70 23.18 8.82
N GLU A 103 -4.74 22.03 9.45
CA GLU A 103 -5.59 20.92 9.01
C GLU A 103 -7.03 21.14 9.46
N PHE A 104 -7.96 20.78 8.58
CA PHE A 104 -9.37 20.74 8.91
C PHE A 104 -10.06 19.62 8.11
N LEU A 105 -11.24 19.22 8.58
CA LEU A 105 -12.00 18.16 7.91
C LEU A 105 -13.10 18.76 7.04
N VAL A 106 -13.24 18.24 5.83
CA VAL A 106 -14.44 18.46 5.02
C VAL A 106 -15.26 17.18 5.07
N GLY A 107 -16.25 17.18 5.94
CA GLY A 107 -17.33 16.19 6.03
C GLY A 107 -18.67 16.88 5.77
N GLU A 108 -18.79 18.14 6.17
CA GLU A 108 -19.91 19.02 5.83
C GLU A 108 -19.45 20.10 4.85
N GLN A 109 -20.36 20.51 3.98
CA GLN A 109 -20.08 21.50 2.94
C GLN A 109 -20.24 22.95 3.42
N VAL A 110 -20.85 23.16 4.60
CA VAL A 110 -20.98 24.47 5.25
C VAL A 110 -20.27 24.43 6.58
N GLN A 111 -19.27 25.28 6.75
CA GLN A 111 -18.42 25.27 7.95
C GLN A 111 -17.97 26.69 8.32
N THR A 112 -17.74 26.92 9.62
CA THR A 112 -17.19 28.19 10.13
C THR A 112 -16.20 27.90 11.26
N LEU A 113 -14.93 28.29 11.02
CA LEU A 113 -13.81 28.08 11.93
C LEU A 113 -13.13 29.42 12.24
N GLU A 114 -12.77 29.65 13.51
CA GLU A 114 -11.99 30.82 13.95
C GLU A 114 -10.79 30.36 14.77
N PHE A 115 -9.61 30.92 14.51
CA PHE A 115 -8.40 30.57 15.25
C PHE A 115 -7.34 31.66 15.19
N ASP A 116 -6.35 31.57 16.09
CA ASP A 116 -5.11 32.34 16.10
C ASP A 116 -3.96 31.47 15.65
N THR A 117 -3.12 31.99 14.76
CA THR A 117 -1.98 31.24 14.21
C THR A 117 -0.83 31.04 15.18
N SER A 118 -0.86 31.66 16.36
CA SER A 118 0.13 31.41 17.43
C SER A 118 -0.03 30.00 18.04
N ASP A 119 -1.29 29.53 18.18
CA ASP A 119 -1.63 28.16 18.58
C ASP A 119 -3.02 27.83 18.03
N ALA A 120 -3.03 27.28 16.81
CA ALA A 120 -4.27 26.96 16.12
C ALA A 120 -5.12 25.91 16.87
N ILE A 121 -4.50 24.92 17.51
CA ILE A 121 -5.21 23.85 18.22
C ILE A 121 -5.89 24.42 19.49
N ALA A 122 -5.14 25.15 20.32
CA ALA A 122 -5.67 25.69 21.57
C ALA A 122 -6.75 26.75 21.34
N THR A 123 -6.62 27.56 20.29
CA THR A 123 -7.49 28.71 20.01
C THR A 123 -8.67 28.41 19.08
N MET A 124 -8.70 27.19 18.45
CA MET A 124 -9.74 26.84 17.50
C MET A 124 -11.14 26.90 18.11
N LYS A 125 -12.01 27.62 17.43
CA LYS A 125 -13.44 27.67 17.67
C LYS A 125 -14.18 27.26 16.40
N VAL A 126 -15.00 26.23 16.49
CA VAL A 126 -15.82 25.74 15.38
C VAL A 126 -17.28 26.04 15.74
N SER A 127 -17.88 27.04 15.06
CA SER A 127 -19.29 27.40 15.27
C SER A 127 -20.25 26.60 14.39
N VAL A 128 -19.78 26.15 13.20
CA VAL A 128 -20.54 25.31 12.28
C VAL A 128 -19.61 24.22 11.74
N GLY A 129 -20.02 22.95 11.82
CA GLY A 129 -19.26 21.79 11.32
C GLY A 129 -18.93 20.79 12.43
N GLN A 130 -19.71 19.71 12.54
CA GLN A 130 -19.58 18.68 13.59
C GLN A 130 -18.23 17.94 13.48
N GLU A 131 -17.79 17.61 12.29
CA GLU A 131 -16.51 16.90 12.07
C GLU A 131 -15.34 17.66 12.69
N ASN A 132 -15.26 18.97 12.46
CA ASN A 132 -14.21 19.80 13.04
C ASN A 132 -14.38 20.06 14.53
N GLN A 133 -15.60 20.11 15.05
CA GLN A 133 -15.82 20.18 16.50
C GLN A 133 -15.24 18.94 17.20
N ILE A 134 -15.51 17.76 16.67
CA ILE A 134 -14.97 16.49 17.18
C ILE A 134 -13.44 16.45 17.02
N PHE A 135 -12.94 16.79 15.84
CA PHE A 135 -11.51 16.77 15.51
C PHE A 135 -10.69 17.66 16.45
N TYR A 136 -11.11 18.90 16.63
CA TYR A 136 -10.40 19.83 17.50
C TYR A 136 -10.63 19.60 19.00
N SER A 137 -11.79 19.09 19.40
CA SER A 137 -12.02 18.64 20.78
C SER A 137 -11.05 17.52 21.16
N TYR A 138 -10.86 16.54 20.28
CA TYR A 138 -9.89 15.47 20.50
C TYR A 138 -8.45 16.01 20.58
N GLN A 139 -8.02 16.80 19.61
CA GLN A 139 -6.65 17.34 19.58
C GLN A 139 -6.35 18.20 20.80
N LYS A 140 -7.29 19.06 21.20
CA LYS A 140 -7.16 19.91 22.40
C LYS A 140 -7.01 19.05 23.65
N THR A 141 -7.89 18.08 23.84
CA THR A 141 -7.82 17.17 25.00
C THR A 141 -6.48 16.41 25.03
N MET A 142 -6.03 15.88 23.89
CA MET A 142 -4.74 15.18 23.82
C MET A 142 -3.57 16.12 24.14
N SER A 143 -3.57 17.34 23.62
CA SER A 143 -2.56 18.36 23.90
C SER A 143 -2.52 18.71 25.39
N ASP A 144 -3.67 18.92 26.00
CA ASP A 144 -3.76 19.28 27.43
C ASP A 144 -3.29 18.11 28.33
N LYS A 145 -3.64 16.86 27.99
CA LYS A 145 -3.16 15.66 28.71
C LYS A 145 -1.67 15.45 28.52
N ALA A 146 -1.13 15.70 27.33
CA ALA A 146 0.30 15.66 27.09
C ALA A 146 1.05 16.71 27.91
N LYS A 147 0.53 17.94 28.02
CA LYS A 147 1.09 19.00 28.88
C LYS A 147 1.07 18.61 30.37
N GLN A 148 0.02 17.92 30.84
CA GLN A 148 -0.06 17.39 32.21
C GLN A 148 0.96 16.28 32.45
N ALA A 149 1.13 15.35 31.51
CA ALA A 149 2.04 14.22 31.64
C ALA A 149 3.53 14.60 31.51
N ALA A 150 3.86 15.64 30.74
CA ALA A 150 5.26 16.02 30.47
C ALA A 150 6.11 16.26 31.71
N PRO A 151 5.71 17.07 32.73
CA PRO A 151 6.48 17.30 33.95
C PRO A 151 6.62 16.01 34.80
N ILE A 152 5.61 15.13 34.79
CA ILE A 152 5.64 13.86 35.52
C ILE A 152 6.68 12.93 34.88
N LYS A 153 6.67 12.81 33.53
CA LYS A 153 7.66 12.04 32.78
C LYS A 153 9.09 12.57 32.99
N ALA A 154 9.25 13.88 33.02
CA ALA A 154 10.56 14.51 33.29
C ALA A 154 11.08 14.21 34.71
N LYS A 155 10.21 14.19 35.73
CA LYS A 155 10.55 13.78 37.10
C LYS A 155 10.88 12.29 37.16
N LEU A 156 10.08 11.44 36.52
CA LEU A 156 10.28 9.99 36.47
C LEU A 156 11.64 9.62 35.86
N GLY A 157 12.07 10.31 34.82
CA GLY A 157 13.39 10.10 34.19
C GLY A 157 14.58 10.52 35.07
N LYS A 158 14.35 11.30 36.12
CA LYS A 158 15.43 11.80 37.03
C LYS A 158 15.45 11.10 38.38
N THR A 159 14.34 10.50 38.82
CA THR A 159 14.27 9.87 40.16
C THR A 159 14.84 8.46 40.14
N LYS A 160 15.57 8.12 41.23
CA LYS A 160 16.07 6.77 41.51
C LYS A 160 15.35 6.13 42.72
N ASN A 161 14.49 6.91 43.41
CA ASN A 161 13.76 6.45 44.59
C ASN A 161 12.56 5.59 44.14
N ALA A 162 12.42 4.38 44.70
CA ALA A 162 11.38 3.42 44.33
C ALA A 162 9.97 3.94 44.62
N ASP A 163 9.75 4.56 45.77
CA ASP A 163 8.42 5.08 46.18
C ASP A 163 7.99 6.25 45.31
N SER A 164 8.91 7.16 45.03
CA SER A 164 8.67 8.27 44.10
C SER A 164 8.38 7.77 42.69
N THR A 165 9.09 6.72 42.25
CA THR A 165 8.85 6.07 40.93
C THR A 165 7.45 5.48 40.87
N ALA A 166 7.02 4.76 41.93
CA ALA A 166 5.69 4.16 42.00
C ALA A 166 4.58 5.23 41.97
N THR A 167 4.76 6.32 42.74
CA THR A 167 3.80 7.43 42.79
C THR A 167 3.65 8.11 41.43
N LEU A 168 4.79 8.44 40.75
CA LEU A 168 4.77 9.08 39.43
C LEU A 168 4.17 8.19 38.35
N LYS A 169 4.42 6.88 38.40
CA LYS A 169 3.77 5.91 37.50
C LYS A 169 2.24 5.89 37.69
N LYS A 170 1.78 5.87 38.95
CA LYS A 170 0.35 5.92 39.27
C LYS A 170 -0.32 7.21 38.77
N GLU A 171 0.35 8.35 38.84
CA GLU A 171 -0.14 9.60 38.27
C GLU A 171 -0.27 9.49 36.74
N LEU A 172 0.72 8.92 36.03
CA LEU A 172 0.65 8.70 34.58
C LEU A 172 -0.47 7.72 34.21
N GLU A 173 -0.65 6.65 34.97
CA GLU A 173 -1.73 5.68 34.77
C GLU A 173 -3.12 6.32 34.91
N ALA A 174 -3.28 7.27 35.87
CA ALA A 174 -4.52 8.02 36.01
C ALA A 174 -4.81 8.87 34.77
N ILE A 175 -3.80 9.58 34.23
CA ILE A 175 -3.93 10.35 32.98
C ILE A 175 -4.29 9.43 31.80
N ASP A 176 -3.61 8.28 31.67
CA ASP A 176 -3.90 7.31 30.60
C ASP A 176 -5.34 6.77 30.70
N LYS A 177 -5.83 6.50 31.90
CA LYS A 177 -7.21 6.08 32.12
C LYS A 177 -8.23 7.14 31.68
N GLU A 178 -7.97 8.41 32.00
CA GLU A 178 -8.81 9.52 31.56
C GLU A 178 -8.80 9.67 30.03
N VAL A 179 -7.62 9.56 29.38
CA VAL A 179 -7.48 9.60 27.93
C VAL A 179 -8.24 8.44 27.28
N LYS A 180 -8.12 7.22 27.81
CA LYS A 180 -8.86 6.05 27.30
C LYS A 180 -10.37 6.25 27.42
N ALA A 181 -10.86 6.67 28.57
CA ALA A 181 -12.29 6.92 28.80
C ALA A 181 -12.86 8.01 27.88
N PHE A 182 -12.14 9.13 27.73
CA PHE A 182 -12.52 10.20 26.80
C PHE A 182 -12.60 9.69 25.36
N ARG A 183 -11.59 8.95 24.92
CA ARG A 183 -11.50 8.40 23.57
C ARG A 183 -12.61 7.41 23.28
N GLU A 184 -12.85 6.47 24.19
CA GLU A 184 -13.93 5.48 24.06
C GLU A 184 -15.29 6.15 23.95
N LYS A 185 -15.57 7.13 24.82
CA LYS A 185 -16.81 7.90 24.76
C LYS A 185 -16.95 8.62 23.41
N LEU A 186 -15.92 9.35 22.97
CA LEU A 186 -15.93 10.09 21.72
C LEU A 186 -16.19 9.16 20.51
N PHE A 187 -15.58 7.98 20.49
CA PHE A 187 -15.71 7.01 19.42
C PHE A 187 -17.06 6.31 19.40
N THR A 188 -17.63 6.06 20.58
CA THR A 188 -18.96 5.46 20.73
C THR A 188 -20.07 6.43 20.33
N ASP A 189 -19.93 7.70 20.72
CA ASP A 189 -20.94 8.72 20.44
C ASP A 189 -20.93 9.14 18.95
N ASN A 190 -19.79 9.00 18.23
CA ASN A 190 -19.61 9.53 16.87
C ASN A 190 -19.02 8.51 15.87
N PRO A 191 -19.51 7.27 15.78
CA PRO A 191 -18.83 6.16 15.09
C PRO A 191 -18.71 6.32 13.56
N LYS A 192 -19.53 7.18 12.94
CA LYS A 192 -19.60 7.38 11.48
C LYS A 192 -18.79 8.57 10.98
N THR A 193 -18.31 9.42 11.89
CA THR A 193 -17.57 10.63 11.53
C THR A 193 -16.19 10.30 10.98
N LEU A 194 -15.71 11.11 10.05
CA LEU A 194 -14.36 10.98 9.49
C LEU A 194 -13.31 11.22 10.60
N ALA A 195 -13.55 12.18 11.50
CA ALA A 195 -12.69 12.46 12.64
C ALA A 195 -12.43 11.19 13.47
N VAL A 196 -13.47 10.46 13.85
CA VAL A 196 -13.33 9.22 14.63
C VAL A 196 -12.65 8.12 13.81
N LYS A 197 -12.98 7.95 12.53
CA LYS A 197 -12.31 6.98 11.67
C LYS A 197 -10.82 7.27 11.53
N LEU A 198 -10.44 8.55 11.40
CA LEU A 198 -9.05 8.98 11.34
C LEU A 198 -8.31 8.65 12.64
N PHE A 199 -8.90 8.98 13.79
CA PHE A 199 -8.28 8.70 15.10
C PHE A 199 -8.19 7.20 15.39
N LYS A 200 -9.17 6.40 15.00
CA LYS A 200 -9.08 4.93 15.08
C LYS A 200 -7.96 4.40 14.21
N ALA A 201 -7.89 4.84 12.95
CA ALA A 201 -6.85 4.42 12.03
C ALA A 201 -5.42 4.74 12.51
N ALA A 202 -5.27 5.79 13.32
CA ALA A 202 -3.99 6.16 13.95
C ALA A 202 -3.59 5.28 15.14
N GLN A 203 -4.49 4.42 15.65
CA GLN A 203 -4.17 3.54 16.76
C GLN A 203 -3.38 2.32 16.29
N GLU A 204 -2.36 1.98 17.09
CA GLU A 204 -1.63 0.73 16.93
C GLU A 204 -2.34 -0.41 17.67
N PRO A 205 -2.22 -1.65 17.19
CA PRO A 205 -2.76 -2.80 17.90
C PRO A 205 -2.12 -2.97 19.29
N GLU A 206 -2.93 -3.18 20.32
CA GLU A 206 -2.44 -3.56 21.65
C GLU A 206 -2.10 -5.06 21.61
N VAL A 207 -0.79 -5.38 21.70
CA VAL A 207 -0.30 -6.77 21.61
C VAL A 207 -0.29 -7.39 23.00
N PRO A 208 -1.04 -8.47 23.24
CA PRO A 208 -1.00 -9.17 24.53
C PRO A 208 0.32 -9.90 24.76
N GLU A 209 0.53 -10.40 26.00
CA GLU A 209 1.69 -11.23 26.28
C GLU A 209 1.69 -12.52 25.45
N ALA A 210 2.90 -12.92 25.02
CA ALA A 210 3.08 -14.15 24.27
C ALA A 210 2.72 -15.37 25.11
N PRO A 211 1.94 -16.33 24.57
CA PRO A 211 1.59 -17.56 25.28
C PRO A 211 2.82 -18.46 25.49
N ILE A 212 2.74 -19.29 26.51
CA ILE A 212 3.75 -20.31 26.78
C ILE A 212 3.40 -21.56 25.95
N LEU A 213 4.35 -22.01 25.14
CA LEU A 213 4.23 -23.20 24.30
C LEU A 213 4.32 -24.47 25.15
N SER A 214 3.94 -25.64 24.59
CA SER A 214 4.02 -26.95 25.25
C SER A 214 5.42 -27.32 25.72
N ASN A 215 6.46 -26.72 25.14
CA ASN A 215 7.87 -26.92 25.57
C ASN A 215 8.31 -25.98 26.70
N GLY A 216 7.39 -25.22 27.31
CA GLY A 216 7.64 -24.28 28.42
C GLY A 216 8.27 -22.94 28.01
N ARG A 217 8.48 -22.66 26.70
CA ARG A 217 9.06 -21.42 26.22
C ARG A 217 7.97 -20.45 25.72
N LYS A 218 8.20 -19.14 25.88
CA LYS A 218 7.32 -18.13 25.25
C LYS A 218 7.43 -18.23 23.72
N ASP A 219 6.30 -18.09 23.02
CA ASP A 219 6.28 -18.03 21.55
C ASP A 219 6.92 -16.72 21.07
N SER A 220 8.17 -16.80 20.62
CA SER A 220 8.94 -15.64 20.16
C SER A 220 8.37 -14.96 18.91
N THR A 221 7.50 -15.65 18.17
CA THR A 221 6.89 -15.13 16.93
C THR A 221 5.51 -14.54 17.15
N PHE A 222 4.90 -14.78 18.31
CA PHE A 222 3.51 -14.39 18.61
C PHE A 222 3.28 -12.90 18.48
N GLN A 223 4.15 -12.08 19.07
CA GLN A 223 3.98 -10.62 19.07
C GLN A 223 3.92 -10.06 17.64
N PHE A 224 4.84 -10.48 16.76
CA PHE A 224 4.86 -10.05 15.38
C PHE A 224 3.62 -10.53 14.61
N ARG A 225 3.24 -11.82 14.76
CA ARG A 225 2.07 -12.38 14.08
C ARG A 225 0.79 -11.69 14.52
N TYR A 226 0.63 -11.47 15.82
CA TYR A 226 -0.52 -10.77 16.38
C TYR A 226 -0.58 -9.33 15.87
N TYR A 227 0.52 -8.59 15.99
CA TYR A 227 0.59 -7.21 15.50
C TYR A 227 0.23 -7.10 14.01
N LYS A 228 0.83 -7.94 13.15
CA LYS A 228 0.52 -7.96 11.73
C LYS A 228 -0.95 -8.28 11.45
N SER A 229 -1.51 -9.30 12.10
CA SER A 229 -2.89 -9.74 11.85
C SER A 229 -3.94 -8.69 12.24
N HIS A 230 -3.62 -7.82 13.23
CA HIS A 230 -4.51 -6.76 13.72
C HIS A 230 -4.16 -5.35 13.21
N PHE A 231 -3.10 -5.22 12.41
CA PHE A 231 -2.58 -3.91 11.99
C PHE A 231 -3.59 -3.06 11.21
N LEU A 232 -4.44 -3.71 10.40
CA LEU A 232 -5.46 -3.06 9.58
C LEU A 232 -6.87 -3.11 10.17
N ASP A 233 -7.05 -3.50 11.44
CA ASP A 233 -8.39 -3.62 12.03
C ASP A 233 -9.03 -2.26 12.29
N ASN A 234 -8.22 -1.27 12.62
CA ASN A 234 -8.68 0.07 12.95
C ASN A 234 -8.85 1.01 11.74
N ILE A 235 -8.52 0.56 10.52
CA ILE A 235 -8.69 1.38 9.31
C ILE A 235 -9.83 0.84 8.43
N ASP A 236 -10.78 1.71 8.10
CA ASP A 236 -11.90 1.39 7.22
C ASP A 236 -11.54 1.62 5.75
N LEU A 237 -10.96 0.60 5.10
CA LEU A 237 -10.62 0.67 3.69
C LEU A 237 -11.84 0.69 2.75
N GLY A 238 -13.05 0.49 3.30
CA GLY A 238 -14.31 0.62 2.56
C GLY A 238 -14.86 2.04 2.49
N ASP A 239 -14.22 3.02 3.12
CA ASP A 239 -14.63 4.42 3.13
C ASP A 239 -13.82 5.26 2.13
N ASP A 240 -14.47 5.83 1.13
CA ASP A 240 -13.83 6.65 0.08
C ASP A 240 -13.05 7.86 0.63
N ARG A 241 -13.41 8.34 1.83
CA ARG A 241 -12.74 9.47 2.48
C ARG A 241 -11.32 9.14 2.90
N MET A 242 -11.04 7.86 3.20
CA MET A 242 -9.75 7.43 3.73
C MET A 242 -8.58 7.71 2.79
N VAL A 243 -8.77 7.63 1.47
CA VAL A 243 -7.71 7.96 0.50
C VAL A 243 -7.26 9.43 0.58
N ARG A 244 -8.13 10.27 1.16
CA ARG A 244 -7.87 11.70 1.41
C ARG A 244 -7.53 12.00 2.87
N THR A 245 -6.76 11.12 3.49
CA THR A 245 -6.23 11.28 4.85
C THR A 245 -4.72 11.05 4.88
N PRO A 246 -3.98 11.70 5.80
CA PRO A 246 -2.53 11.53 5.89
C PRO A 246 -2.09 10.15 6.38
N ILE A 247 -3.00 9.36 6.98
CA ILE A 247 -2.65 8.07 7.59
C ILE A 247 -2.81 6.88 6.64
N PHE A 248 -3.69 7.01 5.65
CA PHE A 248 -4.11 5.89 4.81
C PHE A 248 -2.95 5.23 4.07
N HIS A 249 -2.19 6.02 3.30
CA HIS A 249 -1.11 5.49 2.48
C HIS A 249 -0.04 4.81 3.34
N GLY A 250 0.45 5.51 4.36
CA GLY A 250 1.51 5.00 5.24
C GLY A 250 1.15 3.68 5.93
N LYS A 251 -0.12 3.51 6.33
CA LYS A 251 -0.58 2.23 6.91
C LYS A 251 -0.57 1.09 5.90
N VAL A 252 -1.05 1.30 4.68
CA VAL A 252 -1.05 0.24 3.66
C VAL A 252 0.37 -0.07 3.18
N GLU A 253 1.19 0.96 2.98
CA GLU A 253 2.59 0.78 2.63
C GLU A 253 3.33 -0.03 3.70
N GLN A 254 3.23 0.35 4.97
CA GLN A 254 3.85 -0.39 6.08
C GLN A 254 3.39 -1.85 6.12
N TYR A 255 2.09 -2.10 5.94
CA TYR A 255 1.56 -3.45 5.92
C TYR A 255 2.18 -4.31 4.82
N LEU A 256 2.21 -3.81 3.58
CA LEU A 256 2.68 -4.58 2.44
C LEU A 256 4.20 -4.64 2.34
N THR A 257 4.94 -3.59 2.74
CA THR A 257 6.40 -3.51 2.53
C THR A 257 7.23 -3.85 3.77
N LYS A 258 6.67 -3.72 4.99
CA LYS A 258 7.40 -3.94 6.25
C LYS A 258 6.88 -5.14 7.04
N LEU A 259 5.57 -5.35 7.06
CA LEU A 259 4.95 -6.43 7.84
C LEU A 259 4.69 -7.69 7.01
N THR A 260 4.79 -7.61 5.70
CA THR A 260 4.64 -8.77 4.81
C THR A 260 6.00 -9.23 4.32
N LEU A 261 6.20 -10.56 4.35
CA LEU A 261 7.42 -11.17 3.82
C LEU A 261 7.58 -10.79 2.34
N GLN A 262 8.76 -10.23 1.99
CA GLN A 262 9.03 -9.71 0.65
C GLN A 262 9.34 -10.82 -0.35
N ILE A 263 8.36 -11.69 -0.56
CA ILE A 263 8.32 -12.71 -1.64
C ILE A 263 6.99 -12.59 -2.39
N PRO A 264 6.97 -12.85 -3.71
CA PRO A 264 5.79 -12.58 -4.55
C PRO A 264 4.48 -13.19 -4.04
N ASP A 265 4.49 -14.47 -3.64
CA ASP A 265 3.29 -15.18 -3.18
C ASP A 265 2.69 -14.55 -1.93
N SER A 266 3.55 -14.13 -0.98
CA SER A 266 3.09 -13.45 0.23
C SER A 266 2.50 -12.08 -0.11
N ILE A 267 3.15 -11.32 -0.98
CA ILE A 267 2.65 -10.00 -1.40
C ILE A 267 1.35 -10.14 -2.19
N ASN A 268 1.26 -11.08 -3.12
CA ASN A 268 0.02 -11.32 -3.89
C ASN A 268 -1.17 -11.62 -2.95
N LYS A 269 -0.96 -12.52 -1.98
CA LYS A 269 -1.99 -12.86 -0.99
C LYS A 269 -2.45 -11.65 -0.18
N GLU A 270 -1.50 -10.85 0.31
CA GLU A 270 -1.83 -9.67 1.13
C GLU A 270 -2.37 -8.51 0.29
N ALA A 271 -1.94 -8.36 -0.96
CA ALA A 271 -2.54 -7.42 -1.91
C ALA A 271 -4.01 -7.75 -2.17
N ASP A 272 -4.32 -9.01 -2.46
CA ASP A 272 -5.71 -9.47 -2.66
C ASP A 272 -6.55 -9.26 -1.39
N TYR A 273 -5.99 -9.50 -0.20
CA TYR A 273 -6.66 -9.25 1.08
C TYR A 273 -7.00 -7.77 1.28
N VAL A 274 -6.03 -6.87 1.08
CA VAL A 274 -6.24 -5.43 1.21
C VAL A 274 -7.26 -4.92 0.19
N LEU A 275 -7.16 -5.36 -1.06
CA LEU A 275 -8.09 -4.99 -2.13
C LEU A 275 -9.52 -5.53 -1.89
N LYS A 276 -9.65 -6.71 -1.28
CA LYS A 276 -10.95 -7.23 -0.84
C LYS A 276 -11.56 -6.35 0.24
N LYS A 277 -10.77 -5.88 1.22
CA LYS A 277 -11.26 -4.91 2.23
C LYS A 277 -11.70 -3.59 1.59
N ALA A 278 -10.98 -3.14 0.55
CA ALA A 278 -11.29 -1.90 -0.18
C ALA A 278 -12.44 -2.02 -1.20
N SER A 279 -13.01 -3.19 -1.42
CA SER A 279 -13.97 -3.45 -2.51
C SER A 279 -15.26 -2.61 -2.46
N LYS A 280 -15.62 -2.07 -1.28
CA LYS A 280 -16.78 -1.19 -1.10
C LYS A 280 -16.49 0.27 -1.46
N SER A 281 -15.23 0.68 -1.53
CA SER A 281 -14.79 2.03 -1.86
C SER A 281 -14.18 2.06 -3.25
N LYS A 282 -14.78 2.81 -4.16
CA LYS A 282 -14.25 2.97 -5.53
C LYS A 282 -12.92 3.72 -5.53
N GLU A 283 -12.80 4.77 -4.73
CA GLU A 283 -11.60 5.62 -4.71
C GLU A 283 -10.42 4.92 -4.02
N VAL A 284 -10.64 4.27 -2.88
CA VAL A 284 -9.59 3.51 -2.19
C VAL A 284 -9.14 2.33 -3.03
N PHE A 285 -10.09 1.56 -3.61
CA PHE A 285 -9.76 0.43 -4.48
C PHE A 285 -8.94 0.84 -5.71
N LYS A 286 -9.36 1.90 -6.40
CA LYS A 286 -8.64 2.48 -7.54
C LYS A 286 -7.21 2.86 -7.16
N TYR A 287 -7.05 3.59 -6.05
CA TYR A 287 -5.74 4.01 -5.57
C TYR A 287 -4.84 2.82 -5.26
N LEU A 288 -5.35 1.83 -4.52
CA LEU A 288 -4.57 0.66 -4.11
C LEU A 288 -4.15 -0.21 -5.28
N VAL A 289 -5.05 -0.47 -6.24
CA VAL A 289 -4.68 -1.21 -7.46
C VAL A 289 -3.57 -0.49 -8.20
N TRP A 290 -3.70 0.82 -8.40
CA TRP A 290 -2.68 1.61 -9.06
C TRP A 290 -1.35 1.60 -8.28
N TRP A 291 -1.38 1.88 -6.98
CA TRP A 291 -0.18 1.99 -6.16
C TRP A 291 0.56 0.64 -6.06
N ILE A 292 -0.14 -0.46 -5.75
CA ILE A 292 0.48 -1.79 -5.67
C ILE A 292 1.15 -2.15 -6.99
N THR A 293 0.43 -1.96 -8.12
CA THR A 293 0.97 -2.25 -9.45
C THR A 293 2.26 -1.47 -9.72
N ASN A 294 2.25 -0.15 -9.51
CA ASN A 294 3.42 0.70 -9.79
C ASN A 294 4.58 0.44 -8.81
N ASN A 295 4.29 0.19 -7.53
CA ASN A 295 5.30 -0.06 -6.53
C ASN A 295 6.11 -1.33 -6.86
N TYR A 296 5.42 -2.39 -7.26
CA TYR A 296 6.09 -3.67 -7.54
C TYR A 296 6.62 -3.79 -8.97
N GLU A 297 6.12 -3.03 -9.93
CA GLU A 297 6.75 -2.90 -11.25
C GLU A 297 8.15 -2.28 -11.14
N LYS A 298 8.32 -1.29 -10.25
CA LYS A 298 9.59 -0.57 -10.05
C LYS A 298 10.47 -1.19 -8.97
N SER A 299 10.05 -2.29 -8.36
CA SER A 299 10.77 -2.93 -7.26
C SER A 299 12.15 -3.41 -7.70
N GLN A 300 13.17 -3.13 -6.89
CA GLN A 300 14.53 -3.64 -7.06
C GLN A 300 14.72 -5.02 -6.40
N ILE A 301 13.71 -5.53 -5.69
CA ILE A 301 13.75 -6.86 -5.09
C ILE A 301 13.49 -7.88 -6.20
N MET A 302 14.43 -8.82 -6.35
CA MET A 302 14.38 -9.86 -7.37
C MET A 302 13.06 -10.65 -7.29
N GLY A 303 12.41 -10.83 -8.44
CA GLY A 303 11.18 -11.62 -8.57
C GLY A 303 9.88 -10.86 -8.29
N MET A 304 9.94 -9.60 -7.80
CA MET A 304 8.73 -8.82 -7.51
C MET A 304 7.92 -8.42 -8.74
N ASP A 305 8.46 -8.55 -9.93
CA ASP A 305 7.71 -8.43 -11.17
C ASP A 305 6.56 -9.46 -11.30
N ALA A 306 6.64 -10.57 -10.55
CA ALA A 306 5.51 -11.51 -10.42
C ALA A 306 4.28 -10.85 -9.76
N VAL A 307 4.48 -9.89 -8.87
CA VAL A 307 3.37 -9.12 -8.27
C VAL A 307 2.73 -8.20 -9.32
N PHE A 308 3.54 -7.53 -10.15
CA PHE A 308 3.00 -6.75 -11.27
C PHE A 308 2.16 -7.64 -12.21
N VAL A 309 2.67 -8.82 -12.57
CA VAL A 309 1.94 -9.76 -13.44
C VAL A 309 0.63 -10.23 -12.78
N HIS A 310 0.65 -10.51 -11.48
CA HIS A 310 -0.55 -10.84 -10.70
C HIS A 310 -1.58 -9.72 -10.75
N MET A 311 -1.16 -8.48 -10.48
CA MET A 311 -2.03 -7.30 -10.53
C MET A 311 -2.60 -7.06 -11.92
N ALA A 312 -1.75 -7.17 -12.95
CA ALA A 312 -2.18 -7.05 -14.35
C ALA A 312 -3.30 -8.05 -14.68
N LYS A 313 -3.08 -9.34 -14.41
CA LYS A 313 -4.03 -10.42 -14.75
C LYS A 313 -5.33 -10.33 -13.96
N ASN A 314 -5.27 -10.06 -12.65
CA ASN A 314 -6.40 -10.19 -11.75
C ASN A 314 -7.21 -8.90 -11.57
N TYR A 315 -6.67 -7.75 -11.99
CA TYR A 315 -7.34 -6.46 -11.78
C TYR A 315 -7.51 -5.65 -13.06
N TYR A 316 -6.50 -5.55 -13.93
CA TYR A 316 -6.61 -4.77 -15.17
C TYR A 316 -7.23 -5.57 -16.32
N LEU A 317 -6.72 -6.77 -16.59
CA LEU A 317 -7.14 -7.54 -17.77
C LEU A 317 -8.49 -8.24 -17.59
N ASN A 318 -8.97 -8.37 -16.37
CA ASN A 318 -10.29 -8.92 -16.07
C ASN A 318 -11.38 -7.86 -15.83
N GLY A 319 -11.10 -6.59 -16.17
CA GLY A 319 -12.06 -5.50 -16.14
C GLY A 319 -12.36 -4.89 -14.77
N LYS A 320 -11.67 -5.28 -13.68
CA LYS A 320 -11.87 -4.67 -12.35
C LYS A 320 -11.36 -3.23 -12.28
N ALA A 321 -10.38 -2.87 -13.10
CA ALA A 321 -9.86 -1.51 -13.19
C ALA A 321 -10.73 -0.64 -14.10
N PHE A 322 -11.96 -0.40 -13.70
CA PHE A 322 -13.01 0.27 -14.48
C PHE A 322 -12.74 1.74 -14.82
N TRP A 323 -11.73 2.35 -14.22
CA TRP A 323 -11.35 3.76 -14.38
C TRP A 323 -10.27 3.99 -15.44
N VAL A 324 -9.66 2.94 -15.98
CA VAL A 324 -8.64 3.04 -17.02
C VAL A 324 -9.22 2.82 -18.39
N ASP A 325 -8.70 3.51 -19.39
CA ASP A 325 -9.05 3.32 -20.79
C ASP A 325 -8.34 2.09 -21.40
N SER A 326 -8.74 1.74 -22.61
CA SER A 326 -8.17 0.61 -23.35
C SER A 326 -6.69 0.79 -23.67
N ALA A 327 -6.20 2.01 -23.84
CA ALA A 327 -4.78 2.29 -24.14
C ALA A 327 -3.91 1.93 -22.93
N VAL A 328 -4.34 2.27 -21.71
CA VAL A 328 -3.67 1.88 -20.46
C VAL A 328 -3.72 0.37 -20.27
N VAL A 329 -4.89 -0.26 -20.47
CA VAL A 329 -5.03 -1.72 -20.36
C VAL A 329 -4.11 -2.44 -21.33
N ASN A 330 -3.97 -1.94 -22.56
CA ASN A 330 -3.08 -2.54 -23.57
C ASN A 330 -1.61 -2.43 -23.16
N LYS A 331 -1.15 -1.28 -22.66
CA LYS A 331 0.22 -1.11 -22.14
C LYS A 331 0.54 -2.11 -21.02
N ILE A 332 -0.39 -2.26 -20.07
CA ILE A 332 -0.23 -3.22 -18.96
C ILE A 332 -0.24 -4.67 -19.47
N ARG A 333 -1.09 -4.97 -20.44
CA ARG A 333 -1.13 -6.30 -21.09
C ARG A 333 0.20 -6.62 -21.78
N ASP A 334 0.72 -5.71 -22.58
CA ASP A 334 1.96 -5.92 -23.32
C ASP A 334 3.14 -6.06 -22.36
N ARG A 335 3.20 -5.25 -21.30
CA ARG A 335 4.20 -5.40 -20.25
C ARG A 335 4.10 -6.75 -19.52
N ALA A 336 2.89 -7.17 -19.17
CA ALA A 336 2.67 -8.48 -18.55
C ALA A 336 3.03 -9.65 -19.46
N LYS A 337 2.79 -9.54 -20.78
CA LYS A 337 3.20 -10.56 -21.77
C LYS A 337 4.71 -10.73 -21.83
N ILE A 338 5.47 -9.65 -21.68
CA ILE A 338 6.95 -9.70 -21.64
C ILE A 338 7.42 -10.35 -20.33
N LEU A 339 6.86 -9.95 -19.19
CA LEU A 339 7.35 -10.38 -17.88
C LEU A 339 6.91 -11.79 -17.49
N ASP A 340 5.68 -12.19 -17.83
CA ASP A 340 5.12 -13.47 -17.38
C ASP A 340 5.95 -14.70 -17.78
N PRO A 341 6.48 -14.84 -19.01
CA PRO A 341 7.30 -16.01 -19.39
C PRO A 341 8.62 -16.13 -18.64
N ILE A 342 9.14 -15.00 -18.14
CA ILE A 342 10.45 -14.93 -17.47
C ILE A 342 10.38 -14.75 -15.95
N LEU A 343 9.25 -15.08 -15.35
CA LEU A 343 9.14 -15.10 -13.88
C LEU A 343 10.03 -16.19 -13.28
N ILE A 344 10.57 -15.94 -12.11
CA ILE A 344 11.32 -16.95 -11.34
C ILE A 344 10.45 -18.21 -11.20
N GLY A 345 11.05 -19.37 -11.42
CA GLY A 345 10.37 -20.65 -11.39
C GLY A 345 9.82 -21.12 -12.74
N LYS A 346 9.72 -20.25 -13.75
CA LYS A 346 9.33 -20.64 -15.12
C LYS A 346 10.52 -21.11 -15.93
N LYS A 347 10.25 -21.90 -16.98
CA LYS A 347 11.25 -22.27 -17.96
C LYS A 347 11.58 -21.06 -18.82
N ALA A 348 12.88 -20.76 -18.97
CA ALA A 348 13.35 -19.66 -19.80
C ALA A 348 12.95 -19.88 -21.27
N PRO A 349 12.48 -18.84 -22.00
CA PRO A 349 12.18 -18.93 -23.41
C PRO A 349 13.38 -19.45 -24.22
N ASN A 350 13.14 -20.38 -25.13
CA ASN A 350 14.22 -20.90 -25.96
C ASN A 350 14.71 -19.86 -26.96
N MET A 351 15.98 -19.94 -27.35
CA MET A 351 16.62 -19.07 -28.35
C MET A 351 17.41 -19.91 -29.34
N PHE A 352 17.45 -19.47 -30.60
CA PHE A 352 18.19 -20.08 -31.69
C PHE A 352 19.25 -19.07 -32.15
N LEU A 353 20.50 -19.27 -31.73
CA LEU A 353 21.59 -18.31 -31.92
C LEU A 353 22.82 -19.06 -32.52
N THR A 354 23.74 -18.31 -33.11
CA THR A 354 24.96 -18.87 -33.69
C THR A 354 26.20 -18.46 -32.92
N ASP A 355 27.24 -19.32 -32.92
CA ASP A 355 28.57 -18.93 -32.47
C ASP A 355 29.33 -18.14 -33.56
N SER A 356 30.59 -17.80 -33.29
CA SER A 356 31.44 -17.05 -34.20
C SER A 356 31.84 -17.80 -35.48
N ALA A 357 31.65 -19.11 -35.52
CA ALA A 357 31.86 -19.98 -36.67
C ALA A 357 30.57 -20.27 -37.44
N GLY A 358 29.43 -19.74 -37.02
CA GLY A 358 28.12 -19.96 -37.65
C GLY A 358 27.40 -21.24 -37.20
N LYS A 359 27.93 -21.95 -36.19
CA LYS A 359 27.27 -23.14 -35.64
C LYS A 359 26.07 -22.76 -34.80
N LEU A 360 24.93 -23.41 -35.05
CA LEU A 360 23.69 -23.16 -34.34
C LEU A 360 23.71 -23.73 -32.92
N PHE A 361 23.30 -22.91 -31.97
CA PHE A 361 23.07 -23.26 -30.57
C PHE A 361 21.64 -22.91 -30.15
N THR A 362 21.04 -23.77 -29.32
CA THR A 362 19.76 -23.45 -28.69
C THR A 362 19.94 -23.45 -27.18
N LEU A 363 19.21 -22.59 -26.46
CA LEU A 363 19.27 -22.57 -24.99
C LEU A 363 18.80 -23.93 -24.42
N ASP A 364 17.76 -24.53 -24.97
CA ASP A 364 17.24 -25.85 -24.56
C ASP A 364 18.24 -26.99 -24.80
N GLY A 365 19.02 -26.89 -25.85
CA GLY A 365 20.08 -27.87 -26.21
C GLY A 365 21.35 -27.74 -25.38
N PHE A 366 21.57 -26.62 -24.71
CA PHE A 366 22.77 -26.32 -23.94
C PHE A 366 22.79 -27.12 -22.62
N LYS A 367 23.81 -28.00 -22.45
CA LYS A 367 23.90 -28.96 -21.34
C LYS A 367 24.79 -28.42 -20.23
N ALA A 368 24.18 -28.13 -19.07
CA ALA A 368 24.88 -27.75 -17.84
C ALA A 368 23.99 -28.08 -16.65
N LYS A 369 24.57 -28.34 -15.46
CA LYS A 369 23.79 -28.46 -14.20
C LYS A 369 23.14 -27.14 -13.82
N SER A 370 23.85 -26.03 -14.04
CA SER A 370 23.36 -24.68 -13.93
C SER A 370 23.90 -23.83 -15.06
N THR A 371 23.02 -23.02 -15.67
CA THR A 371 23.40 -22.16 -16.81
C THR A 371 23.35 -20.71 -16.35
N ILE A 372 24.44 -19.99 -16.51
CA ILE A 372 24.46 -18.53 -16.47
C ILE A 372 24.13 -18.03 -17.87
N LEU A 373 22.91 -17.53 -18.04
CA LEU A 373 22.50 -16.86 -19.27
C LEU A 373 22.86 -15.38 -19.13
N TYR A 374 23.87 -14.96 -19.90
CA TYR A 374 24.49 -13.65 -19.80
C TYR A 374 24.27 -12.82 -21.06
N PHE A 375 23.49 -11.75 -20.96
CA PHE A 375 23.30 -10.79 -22.04
C PHE A 375 24.30 -9.65 -21.90
N CYS A 376 25.14 -9.44 -22.92
CA CYS A 376 26.19 -8.43 -22.91
C CYS A 376 26.30 -7.69 -24.25
N ASP A 377 26.84 -6.48 -24.16
CA ASP A 377 27.22 -5.65 -25.29
C ASP A 377 28.72 -5.35 -25.18
N PRO A 378 29.55 -5.71 -26.18
CA PRO A 378 30.99 -5.44 -26.20
C PRO A 378 31.34 -3.96 -25.99
N ASN A 379 30.47 -3.06 -26.44
CA ASN A 379 30.68 -1.61 -26.38
C ASN A 379 30.11 -0.97 -25.09
N CYS A 380 29.47 -1.74 -24.22
CA CYS A 380 28.97 -1.28 -22.96
C CYS A 380 30.06 -1.24 -21.88
N GLY A 381 30.33 -0.09 -21.28
CA GLY A 381 31.34 0.09 -20.24
C GLY A 381 31.11 -0.77 -18.99
N HIS A 382 29.86 -1.06 -18.62
CA HIS A 382 29.55 -1.98 -17.52
C HIS A 382 29.87 -3.42 -17.89
N CYS A 383 29.57 -3.86 -19.12
CA CYS A 383 29.94 -5.20 -19.59
C CYS A 383 31.44 -5.39 -19.60
N GLN A 384 32.22 -4.37 -20.03
CA GLN A 384 33.68 -4.41 -20.01
C GLN A 384 34.25 -4.65 -18.62
N LYS A 385 33.60 -4.13 -17.58
CA LYS A 385 34.02 -4.27 -16.17
C LYS A 385 33.54 -5.58 -15.54
N GLU A 386 32.32 -5.98 -15.83
CA GLU A 386 31.67 -7.14 -15.17
C GLU A 386 32.07 -8.48 -15.80
N THR A 387 32.35 -8.51 -17.12
CA THR A 387 32.73 -9.77 -17.81
C THR A 387 33.97 -10.45 -17.22
N PRO A 388 35.08 -9.74 -16.88
CA PRO A 388 36.22 -10.38 -16.23
C PRO A 388 35.88 -11.02 -14.88
N LYS A 389 35.08 -10.35 -14.04
CA LYS A 389 34.63 -10.90 -12.75
C LYS A 389 33.76 -12.14 -12.93
N LEU A 390 32.84 -12.10 -13.91
CA LEU A 390 32.03 -13.27 -14.27
C LEU A 390 32.90 -14.43 -14.76
N TYR A 391 33.96 -14.11 -15.50
CA TYR A 391 34.90 -15.12 -15.97
C TYR A 391 35.68 -15.80 -14.85
N GLU A 392 36.14 -15.02 -13.87
CA GLU A 392 36.77 -15.55 -12.65
C GLU A 392 35.82 -16.44 -11.85
N PHE A 393 34.56 -16.01 -11.69
CA PHE A 393 33.52 -16.85 -11.07
C PHE A 393 33.32 -18.16 -11.84
N TYR A 394 33.21 -18.11 -13.16
CA TYR A 394 33.05 -19.28 -14.02
C TYR A 394 34.24 -20.26 -13.89
N GLU A 395 35.46 -19.80 -14.02
CA GLU A 395 36.66 -20.62 -13.89
C GLU A 395 36.74 -21.34 -12.54
N LYS A 396 36.39 -20.66 -11.47
CA LYS A 396 36.32 -21.22 -10.12
C LYS A 396 35.25 -22.31 -9.99
N ASN A 397 34.11 -22.13 -10.64
CA ASN A 397 32.91 -22.92 -10.40
C ASN A 397 32.54 -23.92 -11.54
N LYS A 398 33.22 -23.91 -12.70
CA LYS A 398 32.90 -24.78 -13.83
C LYS A 398 32.92 -26.27 -13.49
N LYS A 399 33.81 -26.69 -12.58
CA LYS A 399 33.89 -28.07 -12.08
C LYS A 399 32.66 -28.49 -11.27
N ARG A 400 31.87 -27.52 -10.77
CA ARG A 400 30.59 -27.75 -10.06
C ARG A 400 29.43 -27.99 -11.04
N GLY A 401 29.69 -27.86 -12.37
CA GLY A 401 28.72 -28.04 -13.44
C GLY A 401 27.99 -26.73 -13.82
N ILE A 402 28.56 -25.59 -13.47
CA ILE A 402 28.11 -24.28 -13.96
C ILE A 402 28.74 -24.06 -15.35
N ASP A 403 27.92 -23.59 -16.31
CA ASP A 403 28.42 -23.14 -17.60
C ASP A 403 27.70 -21.85 -18.05
N VAL A 404 28.33 -21.09 -18.92
CA VAL A 404 27.89 -19.79 -19.36
C VAL A 404 27.40 -19.83 -20.81
N TYR A 405 26.19 -19.38 -21.03
CA TYR A 405 25.61 -19.13 -22.35
C TYR A 405 25.54 -17.60 -22.52
N ALA A 406 26.60 -17.04 -23.14
CA ALA A 406 26.74 -15.59 -23.30
C ALA A 406 26.14 -15.13 -24.63
N VAL A 407 25.13 -14.27 -24.55
CA VAL A 407 24.39 -13.71 -25.68
C VAL A 407 24.87 -12.28 -25.95
N CYS A 408 25.47 -12.05 -27.09
CA CYS A 408 25.80 -10.71 -27.58
C CYS A 408 24.55 -10.03 -28.11
N ILE A 409 24.22 -8.84 -27.58
CA ILE A 409 23.09 -8.05 -28.06
C ILE A 409 23.45 -7.01 -29.13
N ASP A 410 24.75 -6.79 -29.36
CA ASP A 410 25.23 -5.91 -30.42
C ASP A 410 25.06 -6.56 -31.79
N ARG A 411 24.82 -5.75 -32.81
CA ARG A 411 24.65 -6.17 -34.22
C ARG A 411 25.97 -6.17 -35.01
N LYS A 412 27.10 -5.78 -34.36
CA LYS A 412 28.42 -5.72 -34.99
C LYS A 412 29.25 -6.95 -34.65
N PRO A 413 29.34 -7.94 -35.58
CA PRO A 413 30.03 -9.22 -35.30
C PRO A 413 31.53 -9.04 -35.02
N ASP A 414 32.18 -8.04 -35.62
CA ASP A 414 33.61 -7.84 -35.44
C ASP A 414 33.98 -7.35 -34.05
N ASP A 415 33.20 -6.40 -33.47
CA ASP A 415 33.39 -5.93 -32.10
C ASP A 415 33.19 -7.08 -31.11
N TRP A 416 32.17 -7.90 -31.32
CA TRP A 416 31.92 -9.09 -30.51
C TRP A 416 33.04 -10.12 -30.59
N LYS A 417 33.53 -10.48 -31.82
CA LYS A 417 34.65 -11.39 -32.01
C LYS A 417 35.93 -10.86 -31.40
N LYS A 418 36.18 -9.55 -31.50
CA LYS A 418 37.28 -8.85 -30.83
C LYS A 418 37.19 -8.98 -29.32
N PHE A 419 36.02 -8.68 -28.74
CA PHE A 419 35.76 -8.78 -27.30
C PHE A 419 36.04 -10.21 -26.76
N ILE A 420 35.57 -11.26 -27.44
CA ILE A 420 35.83 -12.66 -27.06
C ILE A 420 37.32 -12.94 -27.02
N ARG A 421 38.08 -12.51 -28.05
CA ARG A 421 39.53 -12.74 -28.12
C ARG A 421 40.28 -11.99 -27.05
N GLU A 422 40.01 -10.73 -26.86
CA GLU A 422 40.69 -9.88 -25.88
C GLU A 422 40.46 -10.33 -24.45
N LYS A 423 39.22 -10.73 -24.11
CA LYS A 423 38.87 -11.23 -22.78
C LYS A 423 39.13 -12.74 -22.61
N LYS A 424 39.60 -13.44 -23.68
CA LYS A 424 39.88 -14.89 -23.69
C LYS A 424 38.70 -15.74 -23.19
N LEU A 425 37.48 -15.40 -23.63
CA LEU A 425 36.24 -16.03 -23.14
C LEU A 425 36.09 -17.42 -23.77
N ASN A 426 36.32 -18.47 -22.98
CA ASN A 426 36.30 -19.88 -23.43
C ASN A 426 34.94 -20.58 -23.19
N TRP A 427 33.94 -19.87 -22.68
CA TRP A 427 32.57 -20.33 -22.58
C TRP A 427 31.81 -20.23 -23.91
N THR A 428 30.52 -20.69 -23.96
CA THR A 428 29.69 -20.57 -25.16
C THR A 428 29.28 -19.13 -25.39
N ASN A 429 29.79 -18.55 -26.48
CA ASN A 429 29.48 -17.20 -26.93
C ASN A 429 28.60 -17.27 -28.18
N VAL A 430 27.43 -16.65 -28.12
CA VAL A 430 26.46 -16.68 -29.22
C VAL A 430 25.90 -15.29 -29.54
N TRP A 431 25.38 -15.13 -30.75
CA TRP A 431 24.70 -13.89 -31.17
C TRP A 431 23.60 -14.21 -32.19
N ASP A 432 22.69 -13.25 -32.42
CA ASP A 432 21.59 -13.41 -33.34
C ASP A 432 21.98 -12.99 -34.77
N SER A 433 22.69 -13.84 -35.47
CA SER A 433 23.16 -13.58 -36.84
C SER A 433 22.03 -13.40 -37.86
N TYR A 434 20.88 -13.99 -37.57
CA TYR A 434 19.71 -13.95 -38.45
C TYR A 434 18.66 -12.90 -38.02
N THR A 435 18.89 -12.17 -36.95
CA THR A 435 17.91 -11.25 -36.37
C THR A 435 16.52 -11.88 -36.13
N ALA A 436 16.52 -13.18 -35.85
CA ALA A 436 15.32 -14.02 -35.74
C ALA A 436 14.77 -14.08 -34.32
N THR A 437 15.58 -13.71 -33.30
CA THR A 437 15.22 -13.83 -31.90
C THR A 437 14.94 -12.47 -31.31
N ASP A 438 13.70 -12.24 -30.85
CA ASP A 438 13.32 -11.05 -30.13
C ASP A 438 13.68 -11.19 -28.63
N PHE A 439 14.98 -11.36 -28.33
CA PHE A 439 15.43 -11.54 -26.95
C PHE A 439 15.18 -10.30 -26.08
N LYS A 440 15.08 -9.10 -26.68
CA LYS A 440 14.72 -7.87 -25.95
C LYS A 440 13.34 -8.00 -25.29
N ASN A 441 12.35 -8.39 -26.07
CA ASN A 441 10.99 -8.59 -25.55
C ASN A 441 10.86 -9.93 -24.81
N ASN A 442 11.52 -10.99 -25.26
CA ASN A 442 11.43 -12.31 -24.63
C ASN A 442 12.14 -12.36 -23.25
N TYR A 443 13.16 -11.52 -23.02
CA TYR A 443 13.97 -11.49 -21.80
C TYR A 443 14.01 -10.13 -21.11
N ASP A 444 13.21 -9.16 -21.55
CA ASP A 444 13.15 -7.80 -20.97
C ASP A 444 14.53 -7.11 -20.95
N ILE A 445 15.29 -7.18 -22.04
CA ILE A 445 16.65 -6.65 -22.15
C ILE A 445 16.64 -5.25 -22.74
N TYR A 446 16.65 -4.23 -21.89
CA TYR A 446 16.75 -2.81 -22.26
C TYR A 446 18.11 -2.19 -21.92
N SER A 447 18.88 -2.85 -21.08
CA SER A 447 20.24 -2.45 -20.69
C SER A 447 21.11 -3.68 -20.48
N THR A 448 22.43 -3.53 -20.53
CA THR A 448 23.41 -4.59 -20.27
C THR A 448 24.41 -4.16 -19.22
N PRO A 449 25.03 -5.10 -18.49
CA PRO A 449 24.83 -6.55 -18.56
C PRO A 449 23.53 -7.01 -17.85
N VAL A 450 22.96 -8.15 -18.28
CA VAL A 450 21.87 -8.83 -17.58
C VAL A 450 22.21 -10.30 -17.40
N ILE A 451 22.01 -10.81 -16.19
CA ILE A 451 22.30 -12.21 -15.84
C ILE A 451 21.01 -12.88 -15.38
N TYR A 452 20.75 -14.07 -15.95
CA TYR A 452 19.80 -15.06 -15.45
C TYR A 452 20.57 -16.31 -14.99
N LEU A 453 20.18 -16.86 -13.85
CA LEU A 453 20.67 -18.18 -13.42
C LEU A 453 19.57 -19.20 -13.65
N LEU A 454 19.90 -20.28 -14.40
CA LEU A 454 18.95 -21.34 -14.77
C LEU A 454 19.41 -22.68 -14.21
N ASP A 455 18.46 -23.55 -13.87
CA ASP A 455 18.76 -24.96 -13.53
C ASP A 455 19.02 -25.81 -14.78
N ALA A 456 19.24 -27.11 -14.59
CA ALA A 456 19.48 -28.07 -15.69
C ALA A 456 18.31 -28.15 -16.68
N ASN A 457 17.08 -27.88 -16.25
CA ASN A 457 15.87 -27.88 -17.08
C ASN A 457 15.55 -26.49 -17.67
N LYS A 458 16.46 -25.52 -17.50
CA LYS A 458 16.32 -24.14 -17.91
C LYS A 458 15.24 -23.38 -17.12
N LYS A 459 14.88 -23.85 -15.93
CA LYS A 459 14.02 -23.11 -15.01
C LYS A 459 14.79 -21.93 -14.42
N ILE A 460 14.20 -20.75 -14.44
CA ILE A 460 14.79 -19.52 -13.93
C ILE A 460 14.85 -19.60 -12.40
N LEU A 461 16.05 -19.57 -11.85
CA LEU A 461 16.33 -19.56 -10.41
C LEU A 461 16.52 -18.14 -9.88
N ALA A 462 17.20 -17.32 -10.67
CA ALA A 462 17.43 -15.90 -10.39
C ALA A 462 17.49 -15.11 -11.69
N LYS A 463 17.21 -13.82 -11.61
CA LYS A 463 17.29 -12.90 -12.74
C LYS A 463 17.74 -11.51 -12.30
N ARG A 464 18.48 -10.82 -13.21
CA ARG A 464 19.04 -9.48 -12.93
C ARG A 464 19.93 -9.48 -11.69
N ILE A 465 20.60 -10.60 -11.43
CA ILE A 465 21.54 -10.78 -10.33
C ILE A 465 22.90 -10.18 -10.71
N GLY A 466 23.56 -9.49 -9.77
CA GLY A 466 24.92 -8.99 -9.94
C GLY A 466 25.94 -10.11 -9.89
N VAL A 467 27.11 -9.92 -10.55
CA VAL A 467 28.17 -10.94 -10.56
C VAL A 467 28.65 -11.22 -9.13
N GLU A 468 28.78 -10.21 -8.31
CA GLU A 468 29.19 -10.30 -6.91
C GLU A 468 28.22 -11.07 -6.00
N GLN A 469 26.97 -11.23 -6.42
CA GLN A 469 25.95 -11.96 -5.70
C GLN A 469 25.86 -13.44 -6.10
N LEU A 470 26.50 -13.83 -7.20
CA LEU A 470 26.35 -15.19 -7.76
C LEU A 470 26.89 -16.27 -6.82
N GLU A 471 28.02 -16.04 -6.16
CA GLU A 471 28.65 -17.03 -5.27
C GLU A 471 27.72 -17.35 -4.10
N ASP A 472 27.29 -16.30 -3.38
CA ASP A 472 26.41 -16.45 -2.21
C ASP A 472 25.07 -17.06 -2.58
N PHE A 473 24.48 -16.61 -3.70
CA PHE A 473 23.21 -17.15 -4.18
C PHE A 473 23.35 -18.62 -4.53
N TYR A 474 24.40 -19.00 -5.27
CA TYR A 474 24.62 -20.36 -5.71
C TYR A 474 24.87 -21.29 -4.52
N ASP A 475 25.71 -20.88 -3.58
CA ASP A 475 26.04 -21.67 -2.40
C ASP A 475 24.81 -21.88 -1.49
N ASN A 476 24.00 -20.85 -1.27
CA ASN A 476 22.79 -20.96 -0.46
C ASN A 476 21.74 -21.84 -1.16
N TYR A 477 21.49 -21.64 -2.45
CA TYR A 477 20.52 -22.42 -3.22
C TYR A 477 20.84 -23.92 -3.23
N PHE A 478 22.12 -24.30 -3.35
CA PHE A 478 22.52 -25.71 -3.38
C PHE A 478 22.70 -26.33 -1.98
N LYS A 479 23.05 -25.54 -0.94
CA LYS A 479 23.04 -26.00 0.45
C LYS A 479 21.64 -26.42 0.89
N ASP A 480 20.63 -25.66 0.58
CA ASP A 480 19.23 -25.98 0.92
C ASP A 480 18.73 -27.24 0.22
N LYS A 481 19.19 -27.53 -1.03
CA LYS A 481 18.85 -28.77 -1.74
C LYS A 481 19.58 -30.01 -1.19
N ILE A 482 20.79 -29.85 -0.66
CA ILE A 482 21.55 -30.96 -0.06
C ILE A 482 21.07 -31.21 1.38
N GLY A 483 20.73 -30.16 2.14
CA GLY A 483 20.20 -30.26 3.50
C GLY A 483 18.73 -30.72 3.60
N GLY A 484 17.94 -30.53 2.51
CA GLY A 484 16.55 -31.01 2.43
C GLY A 484 16.40 -32.52 2.16
N ALA A 485 17.46 -33.16 1.67
CA ALA A 485 17.47 -34.62 1.42
C ALA A 485 17.72 -35.46 2.68
N THR A 486 17.95 -34.82 3.83
CA THR A 486 18.19 -35.49 5.13
C THR A 486 17.10 -35.25 6.17
N ARG A 487 15.93 -34.71 5.75
CA ARG A 487 14.76 -34.55 6.61
C ARG A 487 13.52 -35.16 5.94
N GLU A 488 13.53 -36.45 5.70
CA GLU A 488 12.36 -37.32 5.61
C GLU A 488 12.30 -38.25 6.83
#